data_6d51e1c76faa41183554b583b71ff8cf
#
_entry.id   6d51e1c76faa41183554b583b71ff8cf
#
_cell.length_a   1.000
_cell.length_b   1.000
_cell.length_c   1.000
_cell.angle_alpha   90.00
_cell.angle_beta   90.00
_cell.angle_gamma   90.00
#
_symmetry.space_group_name_H-M   'P 1'
#
loop_
_entity.id
_entity.type
_entity.pdbx_description
1 polymer ?
#
loop_
_entity_poly.entity_id
_entity_poly.type
_entity_poly.pdbx_seq_one_letter_code
_entity_poly.pdbx_strand_id
1 'polypeptide(L)'
;MMDVVDRSWDMAHRPRVALDVETSLVYGRRILEGVSRYLRANRPWSIYLEQHELGSDLPGLLKRWTGDGIITRQASADSVKQLKRRRLAAVDLGDIHPHLGILRICSADLAIGRMAAEHLLERGFQSFACAGFSGEYWSQRRREGFIGEVTHAGYECSVYESPRAGLKVWKQDQKRLVEWIRALKKPVGVFATNDLRGQHVLDACARENVAVPEQFAVIGVDNDELLCGLCNPPLSSVIPNPERIGYEAAGWLDRMMQGDMPTDSLIEIPPQGVSVRQSSDAFAVPDPVVAAALRFIRERACDGASVQDVLDHLRVSRSWLERNFRKLLNRSPQAEIRNVQIKRCKELLRTTSLSLEKIAALAGFEHPEYMSVVFKRETGDTPGHYRGSNEKEL
;
A
#
# COMPACT_ATOMS: atom_id res chain seq x y z
N MET A 1 32.38 13.17 -33.32
CA MET A 1 33.47 12.86 -32.39
C MET A 1 32.98 13.36 -31.06
N MET A 2 32.27 12.48 -30.32
CA MET A 2 31.74 12.82 -28.98
C MET A 2 32.88 12.61 -27.98
N ASP A 3 33.25 13.68 -27.28
CA ASP A 3 34.24 13.65 -26.19
C ASP A 3 33.76 12.66 -25.13
N VAL A 4 34.43 11.54 -25.03
CA VAL A 4 34.39 10.65 -23.88
C VAL A 4 35.06 11.40 -22.74
N VAL A 5 34.26 12.00 -21.88
CA VAL A 5 34.74 12.59 -20.61
C VAL A 5 35.36 11.44 -19.81
N ASP A 6 36.67 11.45 -19.78
CA ASP A 6 37.51 10.58 -18.94
C ASP A 6 37.19 10.87 -17.46
N ARG A 7 36.25 10.11 -16.89
CA ARG A 7 35.93 10.11 -15.46
C ARG A 7 36.91 9.19 -14.74
N SER A 8 38.18 9.60 -14.71
CA SER A 8 39.16 9.02 -13.79
C SER A 8 38.73 9.41 -12.35
N TRP A 9 37.92 8.58 -11.73
CA TRP A 9 37.59 8.69 -10.32
C TRP A 9 38.87 8.45 -9.53
N ASP A 10 39.29 9.45 -8.76
CA ASP A 10 40.38 9.29 -7.80
C ASP A 10 39.93 8.18 -6.80
N MET A 11 40.47 6.99 -6.96
CA MET A 11 40.23 5.83 -6.14
C MET A 11 40.69 6.01 -4.69
N ALA A 12 41.40 7.08 -4.40
CA ALA A 12 42.05 7.29 -3.11
C ALA A 12 41.11 7.78 -1.99
N HIS A 13 39.91 8.33 -2.32
CA HIS A 13 39.02 8.84 -1.28
C HIS A 13 37.54 8.62 -1.57
N ARG A 14 37.05 7.37 -1.35
CA ARG A 14 35.62 7.10 -1.35
C ARG A 14 35.00 7.57 -0.04
N PRO A 15 33.95 8.42 -0.06
CA PRO A 15 33.22 8.79 1.16
C PRO A 15 32.71 7.56 1.90
N ARG A 16 32.91 7.53 3.21
CA ARG A 16 32.40 6.48 4.09
C ARG A 16 31.07 6.90 4.65
N VAL A 17 30.01 6.21 4.27
CA VAL A 17 28.62 6.55 4.64
C VAL A 17 27.98 5.41 5.42
N ALA A 18 27.37 5.74 6.56
CA ALA A 18 26.51 4.81 7.27
C ALA A 18 25.07 4.93 6.80
N LEU A 19 24.44 3.79 6.55
CA LEU A 19 23.01 3.65 6.24
C LEU A 19 22.34 2.97 7.42
N ASP A 20 21.67 3.77 8.25
CA ASP A 20 20.92 3.33 9.42
C ASP A 20 19.43 3.28 9.04
N VAL A 21 19.09 2.28 8.22
CA VAL A 21 17.77 2.04 7.66
C VAL A 21 17.40 0.58 7.89
N GLU A 22 16.21 0.34 8.46
CA GLU A 22 15.75 -1.03 8.70
C GLU A 22 15.56 -1.81 7.40
N THR A 23 15.95 -3.08 7.41
CA THR A 23 15.84 -3.98 6.26
C THR A 23 14.70 -5.00 6.39
N SER A 24 14.06 -5.06 7.54
CA SER A 24 12.94 -5.97 7.83
C SER A 24 11.65 -5.57 7.09
N LEU A 25 11.41 -4.26 6.88
CA LEU A 25 10.24 -3.74 6.19
C LEU A 25 10.51 -3.47 4.70
N VAL A 26 9.50 -3.66 3.86
CA VAL A 26 9.58 -3.34 2.43
C VAL A 26 9.92 -1.88 2.17
N TYR A 27 9.37 -0.98 2.97
CA TYR A 27 9.60 0.46 2.86
C TYR A 27 11.09 0.82 3.01
N GLY A 28 11.77 0.29 4.04
CA GLY A 28 13.21 0.51 4.24
C GLY A 28 14.06 -0.08 3.12
N ARG A 29 13.73 -1.29 2.63
CA ARG A 29 14.44 -1.89 1.49
C ARG A 29 14.33 -1.04 0.23
N ARG A 30 13.15 -0.50 -0.08
CA ARG A 30 12.94 0.39 -1.24
C ARG A 30 13.68 1.72 -1.09
N ILE A 31 13.84 2.26 0.13
CA ILE A 31 14.73 3.41 0.37
C ILE A 31 16.17 3.05 -0.06
N LEU A 32 16.68 1.89 0.37
CA LEU A 32 18.03 1.44 0.01
C LEU A 32 18.18 1.19 -1.50
N GLU A 33 17.13 0.76 -2.20
CA GLU A 33 17.10 0.68 -3.67
C GLU A 33 17.29 2.06 -4.31
N GLY A 34 16.64 3.09 -3.76
CA GLY A 34 16.83 4.48 -4.18
C GLY A 34 18.26 4.97 -4.00
N VAL A 35 18.86 4.73 -2.82
CA VAL A 35 20.27 5.04 -2.55
C VAL A 35 21.18 4.31 -3.55
N SER A 36 20.95 3.00 -3.76
CA SER A 36 21.71 2.19 -4.71
C SER A 36 21.63 2.75 -6.14
N ARG A 37 20.45 3.21 -6.55
CA ARG A 37 20.22 3.83 -7.86
C ARG A 37 21.01 5.12 -8.02
N TYR A 38 21.06 5.97 -6.96
CA TYR A 38 21.88 7.16 -6.94
C TYR A 38 23.37 6.83 -7.11
N LEU A 39 23.88 5.86 -6.36
CA LEU A 39 25.30 5.47 -6.40
C LEU A 39 25.75 4.89 -7.74
N ARG A 40 24.84 4.19 -8.45
CA ARG A 40 25.13 3.71 -9.81
C ARG A 40 25.24 4.83 -10.85
N ALA A 41 24.51 5.92 -10.63
CA ALA A 41 24.51 7.08 -11.52
C ALA A 41 25.61 8.10 -11.19
N ASN A 42 26.17 8.06 -9.98
CA ASN A 42 27.12 9.04 -9.45
C ASN A 42 28.38 8.36 -8.90
N ARG A 43 29.11 9.04 -7.99
CA ARG A 43 30.31 8.49 -7.39
C ARG A 43 30.00 7.40 -6.35
N PRO A 44 30.77 6.31 -6.29
CA PRO A 44 30.57 5.26 -5.30
C PRO A 44 31.02 5.70 -3.90
N TRP A 45 30.32 5.19 -2.88
CA TRP A 45 30.68 5.31 -1.47
C TRP A 45 31.22 4.00 -0.91
N SER A 46 31.94 4.08 0.20
CA SER A 46 32.19 2.96 1.10
C SER A 46 31.05 2.92 2.11
N ILE A 47 30.21 1.88 2.02
CA ILE A 47 28.96 1.80 2.76
C ILE A 47 29.15 0.93 4.00
N TYR A 48 28.68 1.44 5.15
CA TYR A 48 28.37 0.65 6.34
C TYR A 48 26.87 0.50 6.44
N LEU A 49 26.37 -0.74 6.39
CA LEU A 49 24.96 -1.11 6.55
C LEU A 49 24.86 -2.17 7.62
N GLU A 50 24.12 -1.87 8.68
CA GLU A 50 23.77 -2.86 9.70
C GLU A 50 22.34 -3.36 9.47
N GLN A 51 22.18 -4.70 9.44
CA GLN A 51 20.84 -5.29 9.33
C GLN A 51 20.18 -5.27 10.71
N HIS A 52 19.14 -4.45 10.84
CA HIS A 52 18.40 -4.33 12.09
C HIS A 52 16.90 -4.11 11.85
N GLU A 53 16.13 -4.28 12.90
CA GLU A 53 14.71 -3.92 12.94
C GLU A 53 14.51 -2.43 13.24
N LEU A 54 13.32 -1.92 12.96
CA LEU A 54 12.93 -0.56 13.33
C LEU A 54 13.00 -0.40 14.86
N GLY A 55 13.73 0.62 15.36
CA GLY A 55 13.89 0.87 16.78
C GLY A 55 15.24 0.46 17.37
N SER A 56 16.25 0.11 16.53
CA SER A 56 17.62 -0.14 16.97
C SER A 56 18.35 1.16 17.36
N ASP A 57 19.50 1.01 18.05
CA ASP A 57 20.20 2.10 18.76
C ASP A 57 21.14 2.93 17.87
N LEU A 58 20.65 3.99 17.20
CA LEU A 58 21.48 4.97 16.50
C LEU A 58 22.57 5.60 17.39
N PRO A 59 22.34 5.97 18.66
CA PRO A 59 23.41 6.48 19.54
C PRO A 59 24.60 5.53 19.71
N GLY A 60 24.37 4.23 19.68
CA GLY A 60 25.45 3.21 19.72
C GLY A 60 26.32 3.26 18.47
N LEU A 61 25.74 3.33 17.30
CA LEU A 61 26.45 3.52 16.03
C LEU A 61 27.25 4.81 16.04
N LEU A 62 26.64 5.95 16.39
CA LEU A 62 27.28 7.25 16.38
C LEU A 62 28.52 7.32 17.26
N LYS A 63 28.56 6.66 18.42
CA LYS A 63 29.75 6.67 19.30
C LYS A 63 31.01 6.14 18.63
N ARG A 64 30.89 5.23 17.68
CA ARG A 64 31.99 4.51 17.02
C ARG A 64 32.22 4.95 15.57
N TRP A 65 31.22 5.64 14.96
CA TRP A 65 31.27 6.00 13.57
C TRP A 65 32.33 7.11 13.30
N THR A 66 33.23 6.88 12.35
CA THR A 66 34.31 7.81 11.93
C THR A 66 34.25 8.15 10.45
N GLY A 67 33.09 7.90 9.77
CA GLY A 67 32.89 8.21 8.35
C GLY A 67 32.47 9.66 8.10
N ASP A 68 32.16 9.94 6.84
CA ASP A 68 31.95 11.29 6.31
C ASP A 68 30.47 11.69 6.35
N GLY A 69 29.53 10.70 6.33
CA GLY A 69 28.10 10.97 6.31
C GLY A 69 27.25 9.85 6.89
N ILE A 70 25.98 10.16 7.15
CA ILE A 70 24.97 9.21 7.63
C ILE A 70 23.59 9.51 7.06
N ILE A 71 22.89 8.46 6.62
CA ILE A 71 21.46 8.46 6.35
C ILE A 71 20.79 7.62 7.42
N THR A 72 19.82 8.17 8.16
CA THR A 72 19.17 7.48 9.27
C THR A 72 17.66 7.61 9.23
N ARG A 73 16.94 6.58 9.66
CA ARG A 73 15.50 6.63 9.95
C ARG A 73 15.16 6.68 11.45
N GLN A 74 16.20 6.77 12.30
CA GLN A 74 16.05 6.67 13.74
C GLN A 74 16.65 7.87 14.48
N ALA A 75 16.65 9.05 13.84
CA ALA A 75 17.14 10.26 14.47
C ALA A 75 16.31 10.59 15.72
N SER A 76 17.01 10.93 16.79
CA SER A 76 16.47 11.45 18.04
C SER A 76 17.09 12.81 18.38
N ALA A 77 16.48 13.54 19.30
CA ALA A 77 17.05 14.83 19.74
C ALA A 77 18.50 14.71 20.22
N ASP A 78 18.83 13.60 20.90
CA ASP A 78 20.19 13.37 21.41
C ASP A 78 21.17 12.93 20.33
N SER A 79 20.75 12.10 19.37
CA SER A 79 21.59 11.75 18.22
C SER A 79 21.89 12.99 17.35
N VAL A 80 20.89 13.85 17.14
CA VAL A 80 21.07 15.10 16.37
C VAL A 80 22.06 16.06 17.06
N LYS A 81 22.02 16.18 18.38
CA LYS A 81 23.06 16.95 19.12
C LYS A 81 24.46 16.41 18.87
N GLN A 82 24.63 15.08 18.87
CA GLN A 82 25.92 14.45 18.58
C GLN A 82 26.38 14.69 17.14
N LEU A 83 25.47 14.55 16.15
CA LEU A 83 25.74 14.83 14.74
C LEU A 83 26.23 16.27 14.54
N LYS A 84 25.54 17.26 15.12
CA LYS A 84 25.89 18.67 15.04
C LYS A 84 27.23 18.98 15.69
N ARG A 85 27.52 18.41 16.88
CA ARG A 85 28.85 18.59 17.57
C ARG A 85 30.00 18.08 16.70
N ARG A 86 29.79 16.99 15.98
CA ARG A 86 30.81 16.37 15.12
C ARG A 86 30.88 16.98 13.73
N ARG A 87 30.00 17.90 13.39
CA ARG A 87 29.82 18.45 12.03
C ARG A 87 29.70 17.37 10.97
N LEU A 88 29.03 16.26 11.31
CA LEU A 88 28.83 15.14 10.41
C LEU A 88 27.66 15.44 9.49
N ALA A 89 27.84 15.26 8.18
CA ALA A 89 26.75 15.35 7.21
C ALA A 89 25.69 14.27 7.51
N ALA A 90 24.43 14.67 7.66
CA ALA A 90 23.36 13.75 8.07
C ALA A 90 22.03 14.11 7.43
N VAL A 91 21.33 13.09 6.91
CA VAL A 91 19.98 13.18 6.41
C VAL A 91 19.08 12.26 7.25
N ASP A 92 17.99 12.83 7.79
CA ASP A 92 16.96 12.10 8.53
C ASP A 92 15.85 11.67 7.57
N LEU A 93 15.53 10.38 7.56
CA LEU A 93 14.40 9.79 6.85
C LEU A 93 13.29 9.35 7.82
N GLY A 94 13.44 9.73 9.11
CA GLY A 94 12.53 9.31 10.17
C GLY A 94 11.19 10.04 10.09
N ASP A 95 10.16 9.29 10.38
CA ASP A 95 8.78 9.72 10.49
C ASP A 95 8.20 9.47 11.91
N ILE A 96 9.10 9.20 12.87
CA ILE A 96 8.74 8.89 14.26
C ILE A 96 8.59 10.15 15.12
N HIS A 97 9.41 11.16 14.86
CA HIS A 97 9.45 12.40 15.62
C HIS A 97 9.14 13.62 14.74
N PRO A 98 8.60 14.70 15.30
CA PRO A 98 8.54 15.97 14.60
C PRO A 98 9.96 16.45 14.27
N HIS A 99 10.06 17.51 13.47
CA HIS A 99 11.33 18.03 12.93
C HIS A 99 12.41 18.24 14.00
N LEU A 100 13.60 17.65 13.77
CA LEU A 100 14.72 17.62 14.72
C LEU A 100 15.85 18.65 14.38
N GLY A 101 15.66 19.48 13.34
CA GLY A 101 16.60 20.54 12.96
C GLY A 101 17.84 20.04 12.20
N ILE A 102 17.74 18.93 11.49
CA ILE A 102 18.61 18.49 10.38
C ILE A 102 17.74 18.27 9.15
N LEU A 103 18.32 18.18 7.95
CA LEU A 103 17.54 17.90 6.75
C LEU A 103 16.77 16.60 6.91
N ARG A 104 15.46 16.69 6.73
CA ARG A 104 14.57 15.54 6.68
C ARG A 104 14.01 15.35 5.28
N ILE A 105 14.00 14.11 4.79
CA ILE A 105 13.33 13.71 3.55
C ILE A 105 12.42 12.53 3.87
N CYS A 106 11.12 12.71 3.73
CA CYS A 106 10.12 11.71 4.14
C CYS A 106 8.93 11.66 3.18
N SER A 107 8.02 10.73 3.40
CA SER A 107 6.75 10.70 2.69
C SER A 107 5.88 11.90 3.06
N ALA A 108 5.15 12.44 2.09
CA ALA A 108 4.09 13.43 2.30
C ALA A 108 2.86 12.76 2.92
N ASP A 109 2.91 12.43 4.20
CA ASP A 109 1.92 11.61 4.90
C ASP A 109 0.51 12.23 4.87
N LEU A 110 0.39 13.57 4.92
CA LEU A 110 -0.90 14.25 4.71
C LEU A 110 -1.47 13.96 3.32
N ALA A 111 -0.64 14.00 2.28
CA ALA A 111 -1.06 13.71 0.90
C ALA A 111 -1.46 12.23 0.73
N ILE A 112 -0.77 11.31 1.42
CA ILE A 112 -1.13 9.89 1.46
C ILE A 112 -2.55 9.71 2.04
N GLY A 113 -2.83 10.33 3.18
CA GLY A 113 -4.16 10.28 3.79
C GLY A 113 -5.24 10.88 2.91
N ARG A 114 -4.97 12.04 2.30
CA ARG A 114 -5.88 12.68 1.34
C ARG A 114 -6.20 11.77 0.16
N MET A 115 -5.19 11.19 -0.47
CA MET A 115 -5.35 10.28 -1.60
C MET A 115 -6.22 9.05 -1.25
N ALA A 116 -6.09 8.52 -0.04
CA ALA A 116 -6.94 7.43 0.43
C ALA A 116 -8.40 7.88 0.60
N ALA A 117 -8.64 9.10 1.09
CA ALA A 117 -9.99 9.67 1.21
C ALA A 117 -10.63 9.90 -0.15
N GLU A 118 -9.92 10.55 -1.08
CA GLU A 118 -10.35 10.77 -2.47
C GLU A 118 -10.76 9.45 -3.14
N HIS A 119 -9.93 8.41 -2.99
CA HIS A 119 -10.21 7.08 -3.53
C HIS A 119 -11.53 6.48 -3.03
N LEU A 120 -11.88 6.67 -1.76
CA LEU A 120 -13.13 6.17 -1.18
C LEU A 120 -14.33 7.07 -1.49
N LEU A 121 -14.13 8.39 -1.55
CA LEU A 121 -15.15 9.36 -1.96
C LEU A 121 -15.61 9.13 -3.40
N GLU A 122 -14.67 8.91 -4.34
CA GLU A 122 -14.96 8.60 -5.75
C GLU A 122 -15.78 7.30 -5.91
N ARG A 123 -15.72 6.39 -4.94
CA ARG A 123 -16.50 5.16 -4.89
C ARG A 123 -17.87 5.30 -4.24
N GLY A 124 -18.25 6.53 -3.88
CA GLY A 124 -19.57 6.87 -3.37
C GLY A 124 -19.81 6.50 -1.91
N PHE A 125 -18.76 6.23 -1.13
CA PHE A 125 -18.91 6.05 0.31
C PHE A 125 -19.30 7.39 0.96
N GLN A 126 -20.17 7.31 1.97
CA GLN A 126 -20.71 8.46 2.74
C GLN A 126 -20.49 8.30 4.24
N SER A 127 -19.94 7.17 4.67
CA SER A 127 -19.50 6.91 6.02
C SER A 127 -18.02 6.53 5.98
N PHE A 128 -17.22 7.11 6.84
CA PHE A 128 -15.78 6.97 6.82
C PHE A 128 -15.22 6.61 8.19
N ALA A 129 -14.15 5.83 8.15
CA ALA A 129 -13.45 5.44 9.35
C ALA A 129 -11.94 5.34 9.10
N CYS A 130 -11.15 5.58 10.12
CA CYS A 130 -9.70 5.50 10.07
C CYS A 130 -9.19 4.60 11.18
N ALA A 131 -8.39 3.59 10.84
CA ALA A 131 -7.71 2.71 11.79
C ALA A 131 -6.20 2.97 11.77
N GLY A 132 -5.62 3.36 12.89
CA GLY A 132 -4.22 3.73 13.00
C GLY A 132 -3.50 3.11 14.19
N PHE A 133 -2.23 3.51 14.34
CA PHE A 133 -1.41 3.18 15.50
C PHE A 133 -1.19 4.43 16.35
N SER A 134 -1.48 4.33 17.65
CA SER A 134 -1.24 5.40 18.62
C SER A 134 0.27 5.52 18.92
N GLY A 135 0.74 6.77 19.08
CA GLY A 135 2.14 7.06 19.37
C GLY A 135 3.08 7.07 18.16
N GLU A 136 2.56 6.80 16.95
CA GLU A 136 3.31 6.82 15.70
C GLU A 136 3.01 8.12 14.94
N TYR A 137 4.00 9.00 14.78
CA TYR A 137 3.81 10.32 14.15
C TYR A 137 3.34 10.20 12.70
N TRP A 138 3.92 9.29 11.91
CA TRP A 138 3.47 9.02 10.53
C TRP A 138 2.00 8.59 10.46
N SER A 139 1.55 7.74 11.41
CA SER A 139 0.16 7.29 11.49
C SER A 139 -0.79 8.44 11.78
N GLN A 140 -0.39 9.34 12.69
CA GLN A 140 -1.13 10.56 13.00
C GLN A 140 -1.26 11.47 11.77
N ARG A 141 -0.16 11.74 11.05
CA ARG A 141 -0.17 12.61 9.87
C ARG A 141 -1.02 12.05 8.73
N ARG A 142 -0.93 10.75 8.46
CA ARG A 142 -1.79 10.07 7.46
C ARG A 142 -3.26 10.19 7.85
N ARG A 143 -3.59 9.96 9.12
CA ARG A 143 -4.95 10.14 9.65
C ARG A 143 -5.44 11.58 9.50
N GLU A 144 -4.63 12.56 9.85
CA GLU A 144 -4.98 14.00 9.71
C GLU A 144 -5.32 14.34 8.26
N GLY A 145 -4.53 13.87 7.29
CA GLY A 145 -4.79 14.06 5.87
C GLY A 145 -6.11 13.43 5.42
N PHE A 146 -6.38 12.20 5.88
CA PHE A 146 -7.63 11.51 5.57
C PHE A 146 -8.85 12.21 6.16
N ILE A 147 -8.82 12.54 7.45
CA ILE A 147 -9.92 13.22 8.13
C ILE A 147 -10.17 14.60 7.54
N GLY A 148 -9.10 15.35 7.23
CA GLY A 148 -9.22 16.67 6.61
C GLY A 148 -9.99 16.62 5.30
N GLU A 149 -9.69 15.67 4.42
CA GLU A 149 -10.37 15.52 3.13
C GLU A 149 -11.81 15.05 3.28
N VAL A 150 -12.06 14.06 4.15
CA VAL A 150 -13.42 13.56 4.45
C VAL A 150 -14.30 14.67 5.03
N THR A 151 -13.75 15.46 5.95
CA THR A 151 -14.47 16.62 6.56
C THR A 151 -14.73 17.73 5.55
N HIS A 152 -13.76 18.00 4.67
CA HIS A 152 -13.95 18.96 3.57
C HIS A 152 -15.09 18.53 2.63
N ALA A 153 -15.27 17.24 2.40
CA ALA A 153 -16.38 16.69 1.65
C ALA A 153 -17.72 16.66 2.43
N GLY A 154 -17.77 17.14 3.68
CA GLY A 154 -18.98 17.24 4.51
C GLY A 154 -19.34 15.99 5.31
N TYR A 155 -18.40 15.05 5.50
CA TYR A 155 -18.63 13.82 6.23
C TYR A 155 -17.83 13.75 7.54
N GLU A 156 -18.33 12.94 8.48
CA GLU A 156 -17.61 12.59 9.72
C GLU A 156 -16.76 11.34 9.54
N CYS A 157 -15.71 11.22 10.35
CA CYS A 157 -14.81 10.07 10.37
C CYS A 157 -14.72 9.45 11.76
N SER A 158 -15.05 8.16 11.88
CA SER A 158 -14.81 7.39 13.10
C SER A 158 -13.35 6.97 13.17
N VAL A 159 -12.71 7.13 14.33
CA VAL A 159 -11.29 6.83 14.52
C VAL A 159 -11.09 5.68 15.48
N TYR A 160 -10.23 4.74 15.09
CA TYR A 160 -9.72 3.67 15.94
C TYR A 160 -8.20 3.73 16.03
N GLU A 161 -7.66 3.69 17.22
CA GLU A 161 -6.22 3.63 17.45
C GLU A 161 -5.85 2.64 18.54
N SER A 162 -4.73 1.98 18.33
CA SER A 162 -4.12 1.13 19.36
C SER A 162 -2.59 1.20 19.27
N PRO A 163 -1.87 0.89 20.35
CA PRO A 163 -0.42 0.81 20.31
C PRO A 163 0.06 -0.25 19.32
N ARG A 164 1.18 0.02 18.65
CA ARG A 164 1.89 -1.01 17.89
C ARG A 164 2.64 -1.91 18.88
N ALA A 165 2.17 -3.13 19.08
CA ALA A 165 2.73 -3.99 20.10
C ALA A 165 2.60 -5.48 19.75
N GLY A 166 3.36 -6.34 20.48
CA GLY A 166 3.45 -7.77 20.24
C GLY A 166 2.17 -8.57 20.55
N LEU A 167 2.25 -9.89 20.44
CA LEU A 167 1.14 -10.85 20.39
C LEU A 167 0.08 -10.71 21.52
N LYS A 168 0.48 -10.34 22.75
CA LYS A 168 -0.49 -10.17 23.86
C LYS A 168 -1.45 -8.99 23.60
N VAL A 169 -0.90 -7.89 23.16
CA VAL A 169 -1.69 -6.67 22.84
C VAL A 169 -2.52 -6.90 21.59
N TRP A 170 -1.99 -7.62 20.59
CA TRP A 170 -2.71 -7.97 19.38
C TRP A 170 -4.03 -8.70 19.65
N LYS A 171 -4.05 -9.70 20.54
CA LYS A 171 -5.28 -10.42 20.90
C LYS A 171 -6.36 -9.52 21.51
N GLN A 172 -5.95 -8.57 22.36
CA GLN A 172 -6.86 -7.60 22.97
C GLN A 172 -7.31 -6.55 21.96
N ASP A 173 -6.41 -6.10 21.12
CA ASP A 173 -6.66 -5.15 20.05
C ASP A 173 -7.69 -5.71 19.06
N GLN A 174 -7.58 -6.97 18.64
CA GLN A 174 -8.52 -7.63 17.75
C GLN A 174 -9.96 -7.63 18.31
N LYS A 175 -10.15 -7.85 19.60
CA LYS A 175 -11.48 -7.77 20.23
C LYS A 175 -12.09 -6.37 20.11
N ARG A 176 -11.29 -5.34 20.46
CA ARG A 176 -11.73 -3.93 20.37
C ARG A 176 -11.99 -3.50 18.92
N LEU A 177 -11.17 -3.98 17.99
CA LEU A 177 -11.33 -3.70 16.57
C LEU A 177 -12.65 -4.30 16.03
N VAL A 178 -13.00 -5.52 16.44
CA VAL A 178 -14.29 -6.16 16.12
C VAL A 178 -15.46 -5.35 16.70
N GLU A 179 -15.40 -4.93 17.96
CA GLU A 179 -16.43 -4.10 18.57
C GLU A 179 -16.62 -2.77 17.83
N TRP A 180 -15.52 -2.13 17.44
CA TRP A 180 -15.55 -0.90 16.66
C TRP A 180 -16.16 -1.12 15.26
N ILE A 181 -15.81 -2.19 14.54
CA ILE A 181 -16.38 -2.54 13.23
C ILE A 181 -17.90 -2.76 13.31
N ARG A 182 -18.38 -3.38 14.39
CA ARG A 182 -19.82 -3.59 14.62
C ARG A 182 -20.58 -2.28 14.76
N ALA A 183 -19.97 -1.29 15.42
CA ALA A 183 -20.59 0.00 15.69
C ALA A 183 -20.62 0.93 14.45
N LEU A 184 -19.83 0.67 13.42
CA LEU A 184 -19.76 1.52 12.23
C LEU A 184 -21.02 1.40 11.37
N LYS A 185 -21.52 2.57 10.90
CA LYS A 185 -22.62 2.66 9.94
C LYS A 185 -22.13 2.20 8.57
N LYS A 186 -22.77 1.17 8.03
CA LYS A 186 -22.43 0.60 6.72
C LYS A 186 -23.36 1.15 5.61
N PRO A 187 -22.87 1.27 4.36
CA PRO A 187 -21.52 0.99 3.90
C PRO A 187 -20.50 2.03 4.38
N VAL A 188 -19.27 1.60 4.68
CA VAL A 188 -18.20 2.45 5.20
C VAL A 188 -16.90 2.26 4.43
N GLY A 189 -16.23 3.38 4.11
CA GLY A 189 -14.87 3.40 3.60
C GLY A 189 -13.87 3.52 4.75
N VAL A 190 -12.95 2.57 4.88
CA VAL A 190 -11.97 2.51 5.96
C VAL A 190 -10.57 2.71 5.44
N PHE A 191 -9.92 3.72 5.96
CA PHE A 191 -8.50 3.96 5.78
C PHE A 191 -7.70 3.32 6.91
N ALA A 192 -6.82 2.40 6.58
CA ALA A 192 -5.82 1.85 7.49
C ALA A 192 -4.48 2.57 7.26
N THR A 193 -3.87 3.11 8.30
CA THR A 193 -2.69 3.97 8.16
C THR A 193 -1.45 3.26 7.61
N ASN A 194 -1.45 1.91 7.56
CA ASN A 194 -0.52 1.09 6.78
C ASN A 194 -1.15 -0.28 6.44
N ASP A 195 -0.45 -1.08 5.63
CA ASP A 195 -0.95 -2.38 5.16
C ASP A 195 -1.11 -3.40 6.29
N LEU A 196 -0.23 -3.38 7.29
CA LEU A 196 -0.38 -4.25 8.47
C LEU A 196 -1.68 -3.94 9.24
N ARG A 197 -2.01 -2.67 9.43
CA ARG A 197 -3.30 -2.27 10.03
C ARG A 197 -4.46 -2.63 9.11
N GLY A 198 -4.29 -2.52 7.80
CA GLY A 198 -5.28 -2.96 6.80
C GLY A 198 -5.59 -4.46 6.91
N GLN A 199 -4.57 -5.29 7.06
CA GLN A 199 -4.70 -6.73 7.30
C GLN A 199 -5.47 -7.02 8.61
N HIS A 200 -5.17 -6.30 9.70
CA HIS A 200 -5.90 -6.45 10.97
C HIS A 200 -7.39 -6.11 10.82
N VAL A 201 -7.72 -5.05 10.06
CA VAL A 201 -9.12 -4.65 9.78
C VAL A 201 -9.82 -5.72 8.96
N LEU A 202 -9.19 -6.24 7.91
CA LEU A 202 -9.77 -7.30 7.06
C LEU A 202 -10.01 -8.59 7.82
N ASP A 203 -9.08 -9.01 8.69
CA ASP A 203 -9.26 -10.18 9.56
C ASP A 203 -10.46 -9.99 10.52
N ALA A 204 -10.60 -8.81 11.09
CA ALA A 204 -11.75 -8.50 11.94
C ALA A 204 -13.08 -8.46 11.16
N CYS A 205 -13.09 -7.95 9.91
CA CYS A 205 -14.25 -8.01 9.02
C CYS A 205 -14.65 -9.46 8.70
N ALA A 206 -13.68 -10.32 8.42
CA ALA A 206 -13.91 -11.73 8.14
C ALA A 206 -14.56 -12.45 9.33
N ARG A 207 -14.13 -12.18 10.55
CA ARG A 207 -14.73 -12.72 11.80
C ARG A 207 -16.16 -12.29 11.99
N GLU A 208 -16.54 -11.11 11.53
CA GLU A 208 -17.88 -10.55 11.62
C GLU A 208 -18.75 -10.83 10.38
N ASN A 209 -18.28 -11.63 9.44
CA ASN A 209 -18.95 -11.91 8.17
C ASN A 209 -19.38 -10.64 7.42
N VAL A 210 -18.61 -9.56 7.52
CA VAL A 210 -18.87 -8.31 6.81
C VAL A 210 -18.43 -8.43 5.35
N ALA A 211 -19.29 -8.01 4.42
CA ALA A 211 -18.98 -8.02 2.99
C ALA A 211 -17.97 -6.92 2.65
N VAL A 212 -16.77 -7.32 2.22
CA VAL A 212 -15.71 -6.45 1.74
C VAL A 212 -15.58 -6.66 0.23
N PRO A 213 -15.63 -5.60 -0.59
CA PRO A 213 -15.62 -4.17 -0.27
C PRO A 213 -17.01 -3.49 -0.19
N GLU A 214 -18.13 -4.17 -0.48
CA GLU A 214 -19.41 -3.52 -0.73
C GLU A 214 -20.00 -2.83 0.51
N GLN A 215 -19.84 -3.42 1.67
CA GLN A 215 -20.25 -2.82 2.94
C GLN A 215 -19.10 -2.18 3.70
N PHE A 216 -17.87 -2.62 3.43
CA PHE A 216 -16.70 -2.24 4.20
C PHE A 216 -15.46 -2.19 3.30
N ALA A 217 -15.28 -1.10 2.55
CA ALA A 217 -14.08 -0.97 1.72
C ALA A 217 -12.86 -0.61 2.59
N VAL A 218 -11.73 -1.27 2.34
CA VAL A 218 -10.49 -1.05 3.10
C VAL A 218 -9.37 -0.68 2.16
N ILE A 219 -8.64 0.39 2.50
CA ILE A 219 -7.42 0.82 1.83
C ILE A 219 -6.29 1.00 2.84
N GLY A 220 -5.12 0.40 2.56
CA GLY A 220 -3.89 0.52 3.34
C GLY A 220 -2.89 1.52 2.75
N VAL A 221 -1.66 1.46 3.21
CA VAL A 221 -0.50 2.22 2.71
C VAL A 221 0.74 1.34 2.79
N ASP A 222 1.71 1.59 1.95
CA ASP A 222 3.05 1.02 1.76
C ASP A 222 3.14 0.13 0.53
N ASN A 223 2.03 -0.40 0.04
CA ASN A 223 1.95 -1.32 -1.09
C ASN A 223 2.95 -2.48 -0.96
N ASP A 224 2.97 -3.10 0.24
CA ASP A 224 3.68 -4.36 0.44
C ASP A 224 2.93 -5.47 -0.30
N GLU A 225 3.42 -5.83 -1.49
CA GLU A 225 2.73 -6.77 -2.39
C GLU A 225 2.51 -8.13 -1.74
N LEU A 226 3.47 -8.58 -0.92
CA LEU A 226 3.35 -9.84 -0.21
C LEU A 226 2.22 -9.77 0.82
N LEU A 227 2.23 -8.76 1.68
CA LEU A 227 1.23 -8.58 2.73
C LEU A 227 -0.15 -8.32 2.14
N CYS A 228 -0.24 -7.44 1.13
CA CYS A 228 -1.50 -7.14 0.44
C CYS A 228 -2.09 -8.38 -0.23
N GLY A 229 -1.24 -9.25 -0.82
CA GLY A 229 -1.65 -10.49 -1.46
C GLY A 229 -2.07 -11.59 -0.48
N LEU A 230 -1.55 -11.60 0.74
CA LEU A 230 -1.95 -12.52 1.82
C LEU A 230 -3.31 -12.16 2.44
N CYS A 231 -3.78 -10.94 2.25
CA CYS A 231 -5.10 -10.53 2.73
C CYS A 231 -6.24 -11.20 1.95
N ASN A 232 -7.36 -11.44 2.62
CA ASN A 232 -8.58 -11.93 1.99
C ASN A 232 -9.78 -11.02 2.34
N PRO A 233 -10.31 -10.24 1.35
CA PRO A 233 -9.81 -10.08 -0.02
C PRO A 233 -8.46 -9.33 -0.08
N PRO A 234 -7.70 -9.43 -1.20
CA PRO A 234 -6.44 -8.70 -1.38
C PRO A 234 -6.58 -7.21 -1.13
N LEU A 235 -5.64 -6.63 -0.36
CA LEU A 235 -5.71 -5.27 0.16
C LEU A 235 -5.27 -4.24 -0.89
N SER A 236 -6.14 -3.26 -1.18
CA SER A 236 -5.78 -2.03 -1.89
C SER A 236 -4.89 -1.15 -1.02
N SER A 237 -3.95 -0.46 -1.63
CA SER A 237 -2.97 0.31 -0.87
C SER A 237 -2.52 1.57 -1.62
N VAL A 238 -2.34 2.68 -0.90
CA VAL A 238 -1.66 3.86 -1.40
C VAL A 238 -0.17 3.54 -1.55
N ILE A 239 0.43 3.93 -2.66
CA ILE A 239 1.82 3.68 -3.00
C ILE A 239 2.65 4.90 -2.60
N PRO A 240 3.42 4.88 -1.49
CA PRO A 240 4.43 5.90 -1.22
C PRO A 240 5.59 5.78 -2.23
N ASN A 241 6.54 6.69 -2.17
CA ASN A 241 7.68 6.69 -3.09
C ASN A 241 9.03 6.63 -2.33
N PRO A 242 9.29 5.53 -1.61
CA PRO A 242 10.49 5.38 -0.80
C PRO A 242 11.77 5.32 -1.64
N GLU A 243 11.71 4.84 -2.88
CA GLU A 243 12.86 4.85 -3.78
C GLU A 243 13.31 6.29 -4.10
N ARG A 244 12.36 7.20 -4.31
CA ARG A 244 12.69 8.61 -4.51
C ARG A 244 13.25 9.25 -3.25
N ILE A 245 12.71 8.91 -2.07
CA ILE A 245 13.25 9.36 -0.78
C ILE A 245 14.71 8.96 -0.66
N GLY A 246 15.05 7.70 -0.93
CA GLY A 246 16.44 7.21 -0.87
C GLY A 246 17.36 7.87 -1.88
N TYR A 247 16.89 8.08 -3.09
CA TYR A 247 17.64 8.76 -4.15
C TYR A 247 17.95 10.23 -3.79
N GLU A 248 16.93 10.98 -3.37
CA GLU A 248 17.08 12.38 -2.96
C GLU A 248 17.97 12.51 -1.71
N ALA A 249 17.82 11.58 -0.75
CA ALA A 249 18.65 11.56 0.45
C ALA A 249 20.13 11.35 0.14
N ALA A 250 20.43 10.42 -0.77
CA ALA A 250 21.79 10.19 -1.21
C ALA A 250 22.37 11.43 -1.93
N GLY A 251 21.58 12.07 -2.79
CA GLY A 251 21.96 13.28 -3.51
C GLY A 251 22.25 14.47 -2.57
N TRP A 252 21.42 14.65 -1.57
CA TRP A 252 21.64 15.70 -0.57
C TRP A 252 22.83 15.40 0.33
N LEU A 253 22.94 14.16 0.81
CA LEU A 253 24.10 13.79 1.63
C LEU A 253 25.43 14.01 0.89
N ASP A 254 25.48 13.65 -0.40
CA ASP A 254 26.66 13.82 -1.22
C ASP A 254 27.08 15.31 -1.34
N ARG A 255 26.11 16.20 -1.58
CA ARG A 255 26.30 17.65 -1.59
C ARG A 255 26.77 18.19 -0.22
N MET A 256 26.12 17.75 0.86
CA MET A 256 26.49 18.16 2.22
C MET A 256 27.91 17.74 2.60
N MET A 257 28.37 16.57 2.16
CA MET A 257 29.76 16.13 2.34
C MET A 257 30.76 16.99 1.54
N GLN A 258 30.30 17.72 0.50
CA GLN A 258 31.09 18.67 -0.29
C GLN A 258 31.00 20.10 0.24
N GLY A 259 30.18 20.34 1.29
CA GLY A 259 30.06 21.66 1.95
C GLY A 259 28.78 22.41 1.58
N ASP A 260 27.95 21.90 0.67
CA ASP A 260 26.67 22.51 0.35
C ASP A 260 25.64 22.24 1.48
N MET A 261 25.04 23.30 2.00
CA MET A 261 24.02 23.15 3.04
C MET A 261 22.63 23.34 2.44
N PRO A 262 21.65 22.49 2.81
CA PRO A 262 20.29 22.65 2.33
C PRO A 262 19.65 23.94 2.85
N THR A 263 18.90 24.64 1.99
CA THR A 263 18.07 25.79 2.35
C THR A 263 16.82 25.35 3.11
N ASP A 264 16.25 24.24 2.68
CA ASP A 264 15.07 23.66 3.30
C ASP A 264 15.47 22.59 4.31
N SER A 265 14.75 22.54 5.42
CA SER A 265 14.96 21.54 6.46
C SER A 265 14.03 20.33 6.32
N LEU A 266 13.03 20.39 5.43
CA LEU A 266 12.06 19.34 5.18
C LEU A 266 11.76 19.23 3.68
N ILE A 267 11.87 18.02 3.16
CA ILE A 267 11.45 17.66 1.80
C ILE A 267 10.44 16.51 1.92
N GLU A 268 9.20 16.78 1.55
CA GLU A 268 8.14 15.76 1.53
C GLU A 268 7.97 15.20 0.11
N ILE A 269 8.05 13.88 -0.03
CA ILE A 269 7.91 13.18 -1.30
C ILE A 269 6.45 12.68 -1.45
N PRO A 270 5.73 13.13 -2.49
CA PRO A 270 4.33 12.75 -2.69
C PRO A 270 4.19 11.26 -3.03
N PRO A 271 3.01 10.65 -2.72
CA PRO A 271 2.69 9.30 -3.14
C PRO A 271 2.55 9.21 -4.67
N GLN A 272 2.69 7.99 -5.21
CA GLN A 272 2.62 7.71 -6.64
C GLN A 272 1.20 7.42 -7.14
N GLY A 273 0.29 7.00 -6.25
CA GLY A 273 -1.08 6.61 -6.60
C GLY A 273 -1.63 5.53 -5.68
N VAL A 274 -2.68 4.87 -6.14
CA VAL A 274 -3.33 3.76 -5.42
C VAL A 274 -3.23 2.48 -6.24
N SER A 275 -2.69 1.43 -5.63
CA SER A 275 -2.79 0.06 -6.15
C SER A 275 -4.15 -0.51 -5.75
N VAL A 276 -5.10 -0.47 -6.68
CA VAL A 276 -6.46 -0.96 -6.44
C VAL A 276 -6.49 -2.48 -6.50
N ARG A 277 -6.93 -3.10 -5.39
CA ARG A 277 -7.19 -4.53 -5.26
C ARG A 277 -8.63 -4.75 -4.78
N GLN A 278 -9.02 -6.00 -4.50
CA GLN A 278 -10.41 -6.34 -4.20
C GLN A 278 -10.99 -5.64 -2.96
N SER A 279 -10.17 -5.29 -1.96
CA SER A 279 -10.69 -4.73 -0.70
C SER A 279 -11.33 -3.35 -0.82
N SER A 280 -11.14 -2.64 -1.94
CA SER A 280 -11.80 -1.35 -2.23
C SER A 280 -12.28 -1.21 -3.67
N ASP A 281 -12.26 -2.30 -4.46
CA ASP A 281 -12.64 -2.29 -5.88
C ASP A 281 -14.15 -2.54 -6.05
N ALA A 282 -14.96 -1.71 -5.42
CA ALA A 282 -16.41 -1.64 -5.65
C ALA A 282 -16.97 -0.29 -5.18
N PHE A 283 -18.15 0.02 -5.71
CA PHE A 283 -18.94 1.15 -5.20
C PHE A 283 -19.69 0.74 -3.93
N ALA A 284 -20.01 1.71 -3.10
CA ALA A 284 -20.78 1.51 -1.87
C ALA A 284 -22.15 0.90 -2.15
N VAL A 285 -22.48 -0.25 -1.54
CA VAL A 285 -23.76 -0.95 -1.70
C VAL A 285 -24.53 -0.93 -0.39
N PRO A 286 -25.60 -0.09 -0.29
CA PRO A 286 -26.37 0.03 0.96
C PRO A 286 -27.21 -1.20 1.32
N ASP A 287 -27.63 -1.99 0.31
CA ASP A 287 -28.47 -3.17 0.53
C ASP A 287 -27.63 -4.37 1.00
N PRO A 288 -27.86 -4.89 2.22
CA PRO A 288 -27.06 -5.98 2.78
C PRO A 288 -27.23 -7.31 2.04
N VAL A 289 -28.39 -7.54 1.39
CA VAL A 289 -28.63 -8.78 0.64
C VAL A 289 -27.89 -8.73 -0.69
N VAL A 290 -27.87 -7.58 -1.37
CA VAL A 290 -27.05 -7.38 -2.59
C VAL A 290 -25.56 -7.47 -2.26
N ALA A 291 -25.12 -6.89 -1.15
CA ALA A 291 -23.75 -7.02 -0.69
C ALA A 291 -23.34 -8.48 -0.38
N ALA A 292 -24.26 -9.25 0.24
CA ALA A 292 -24.04 -10.68 0.48
C ALA A 292 -24.00 -11.48 -0.85
N ALA A 293 -24.83 -11.11 -1.85
CA ALA A 293 -24.78 -11.70 -3.18
C ALA A 293 -23.43 -11.46 -3.86
N LEU A 294 -22.92 -10.24 -3.81
CA LEU A 294 -21.60 -9.88 -4.37
C LEU A 294 -20.47 -10.63 -3.69
N ARG A 295 -20.53 -10.77 -2.36
CA ARG A 295 -19.57 -11.59 -1.62
C ARG A 295 -19.60 -13.05 -2.08
N PHE A 296 -20.77 -13.67 -2.12
CA PHE A 296 -20.92 -15.05 -2.59
C PHE A 296 -20.37 -15.23 -4.01
N ILE A 297 -20.72 -14.33 -4.93
CA ILE A 297 -20.23 -14.36 -6.31
C ILE A 297 -18.70 -14.28 -6.32
N ARG A 298 -18.10 -13.38 -5.56
CA ARG A 298 -16.64 -13.23 -5.51
C ARG A 298 -15.94 -14.47 -5.01
N GLU A 299 -16.49 -15.11 -3.97
CA GLU A 299 -15.90 -16.30 -3.36
C GLU A 299 -16.08 -17.56 -4.23
N ARG A 300 -17.18 -17.64 -5.02
CA ARG A 300 -17.58 -18.87 -5.66
C ARG A 300 -17.64 -18.84 -7.19
N ALA A 301 -17.55 -17.68 -7.84
CA ALA A 301 -17.63 -17.59 -9.29
C ALA A 301 -16.53 -18.41 -9.99
N CYS A 302 -15.32 -18.44 -9.43
CA CYS A 302 -14.21 -19.23 -9.95
C CYS A 302 -14.33 -20.74 -9.65
N ASP A 303 -15.22 -21.14 -8.74
CA ASP A 303 -15.59 -22.54 -8.50
C ASP A 303 -16.75 -23.01 -9.43
N GLY A 304 -17.16 -22.16 -10.37
CA GLY A 304 -18.22 -22.46 -11.31
C GLY A 304 -19.64 -22.11 -10.84
N ALA A 305 -19.78 -21.31 -9.78
CA ALA A 305 -21.10 -20.92 -9.27
C ALA A 305 -21.93 -20.19 -10.31
N SER A 306 -23.22 -20.55 -10.35
CA SER A 306 -24.25 -19.97 -11.22
C SER A 306 -25.12 -18.94 -10.47
N VAL A 307 -25.99 -18.23 -11.20
CA VAL A 307 -26.98 -17.35 -10.58
C VAL A 307 -27.95 -18.17 -9.69
N GLN A 308 -28.22 -19.42 -10.03
CA GLN A 308 -29.10 -20.27 -9.21
C GLN A 308 -28.48 -20.54 -7.83
N ASP A 309 -27.17 -20.79 -7.76
CA ASP A 309 -26.47 -20.99 -6.48
C ASP A 309 -26.53 -19.73 -5.59
N VAL A 310 -26.49 -18.53 -6.19
CA VAL A 310 -26.68 -17.27 -5.45
C VAL A 310 -28.10 -17.18 -4.88
N LEU A 311 -29.11 -17.54 -5.68
CA LEU A 311 -30.52 -17.51 -5.24
C LEU A 311 -30.77 -18.48 -4.09
N ASP A 312 -30.24 -19.70 -4.20
CA ASP A 312 -30.38 -20.75 -3.19
C ASP A 312 -29.68 -20.36 -1.88
N HIS A 313 -28.47 -19.78 -1.98
CA HIS A 313 -27.73 -19.33 -0.82
C HIS A 313 -28.44 -18.20 -0.06
N LEU A 314 -29.00 -17.23 -0.78
CA LEU A 314 -29.64 -16.06 -0.18
C LEU A 314 -31.12 -16.20 0.08
N ARG A 315 -31.73 -17.24 -0.47
CA ARG A 315 -33.21 -17.52 -0.40
C ARG A 315 -34.04 -16.33 -0.92
N VAL A 316 -33.63 -15.73 -2.03
CA VAL A 316 -34.35 -14.64 -2.70
C VAL A 316 -34.84 -15.04 -4.07
N SER A 317 -35.87 -14.34 -4.58
CA SER A 317 -36.36 -14.58 -5.93
C SER A 317 -35.41 -14.01 -7.00
N ARG A 318 -35.37 -14.65 -8.17
CA ARG A 318 -34.61 -14.19 -9.33
C ARG A 318 -34.98 -12.76 -9.73
N SER A 319 -36.26 -12.44 -9.78
CA SER A 319 -36.74 -11.10 -10.14
C SER A 319 -36.29 -10.03 -9.15
N TRP A 320 -36.23 -10.36 -7.85
CA TRP A 320 -35.74 -9.46 -6.83
C TRP A 320 -34.26 -9.20 -7.02
N LEU A 321 -33.46 -10.26 -7.20
CA LEU A 321 -32.00 -10.15 -7.36
C LEU A 321 -31.62 -9.34 -8.61
N GLU A 322 -32.21 -9.66 -9.76
CA GLU A 322 -31.96 -8.97 -11.03
C GLU A 322 -32.33 -7.48 -10.97
N ARG A 323 -33.48 -7.15 -10.39
CA ARG A 323 -33.93 -5.76 -10.24
C ARG A 323 -32.99 -4.96 -9.35
N ASN A 324 -32.56 -5.50 -8.22
CA ASN A 324 -31.69 -4.79 -7.29
C ASN A 324 -30.26 -4.69 -7.83
N PHE A 325 -29.72 -5.70 -8.51
CA PHE A 325 -28.45 -5.61 -9.21
C PHE A 325 -28.45 -4.52 -10.28
N ARG A 326 -29.50 -4.46 -11.12
CA ARG A 326 -29.62 -3.39 -12.13
C ARG A 326 -29.73 -2.01 -11.49
N LYS A 327 -30.53 -1.88 -10.42
CA LYS A 327 -30.75 -0.61 -9.71
C LYS A 327 -29.46 -0.10 -9.05
N LEU A 328 -28.70 -0.95 -8.38
CA LEU A 328 -27.57 -0.56 -7.54
C LEU A 328 -26.22 -0.64 -8.27
N LEU A 329 -26.10 -1.53 -9.26
CA LEU A 329 -24.82 -1.86 -9.90
C LEU A 329 -24.85 -1.65 -11.42
N ASN A 330 -25.99 -1.27 -11.99
CA ASN A 330 -26.23 -1.11 -13.44
C ASN A 330 -25.83 -2.36 -14.28
N ARG A 331 -25.86 -3.54 -13.69
CA ARG A 331 -25.53 -4.83 -14.34
C ARG A 331 -26.32 -5.99 -13.75
N SER A 332 -26.35 -7.12 -14.45
CA SER A 332 -27.03 -8.33 -13.97
C SER A 332 -26.14 -9.17 -13.05
N PRO A 333 -26.70 -10.07 -12.20
CA PRO A 333 -25.91 -11.03 -11.43
C PRO A 333 -25.00 -11.92 -12.30
N GLN A 334 -25.49 -12.34 -13.48
CA GLN A 334 -24.69 -13.13 -14.42
C GLN A 334 -23.50 -12.34 -14.97
N ALA A 335 -23.69 -11.04 -15.27
CA ALA A 335 -22.62 -10.17 -15.70
C ALA A 335 -21.57 -9.99 -14.60
N GLU A 336 -21.98 -9.95 -13.34
CA GLU A 336 -21.05 -9.87 -12.21
C GLU A 336 -20.22 -11.16 -12.05
N ILE A 337 -20.82 -12.33 -12.14
CA ILE A 337 -20.10 -13.61 -12.16
C ILE A 337 -19.03 -13.59 -13.25
N ARG A 338 -19.38 -13.17 -14.47
CA ARG A 338 -18.43 -13.07 -15.58
C ARG A 338 -17.30 -12.06 -15.31
N ASN A 339 -17.63 -10.93 -14.71
CA ASN A 339 -16.62 -9.92 -14.35
C ASN A 339 -15.56 -10.50 -13.40
N VAL A 340 -15.98 -11.22 -12.35
CA VAL A 340 -15.06 -11.89 -11.42
C VAL A 340 -14.19 -12.93 -12.13
N GLN A 341 -14.80 -13.77 -12.98
CA GLN A 341 -14.08 -14.80 -13.74
C GLN A 341 -13.04 -14.19 -14.70
N ILE A 342 -13.39 -13.11 -15.40
CA ILE A 342 -12.47 -12.42 -16.32
C ILE A 342 -11.35 -11.70 -15.57
N LYS A 343 -11.62 -11.09 -14.39
CA LYS A 343 -10.56 -10.54 -13.53
C LYS A 343 -9.54 -11.63 -13.15
N ARG A 344 -10.02 -12.82 -12.78
CA ARG A 344 -9.13 -13.96 -12.47
C ARG A 344 -8.33 -14.43 -13.67
N CYS A 345 -8.93 -14.48 -14.86
CA CYS A 345 -8.19 -14.78 -16.09
C CYS A 345 -7.05 -13.78 -16.34
N LYS A 346 -7.34 -12.48 -16.23
CA LYS A 346 -6.33 -11.40 -16.40
C LYS A 346 -5.16 -11.56 -15.43
N GLU A 347 -5.46 -11.85 -14.17
CA GLU A 347 -4.45 -12.08 -13.13
C GLU A 347 -3.56 -13.27 -13.50
N LEU A 348 -4.15 -14.43 -13.78
CA LEU A 348 -3.41 -15.65 -14.14
C LEU A 348 -2.58 -15.50 -15.41
N LEU A 349 -3.11 -14.80 -16.43
CA LEU A 349 -2.38 -14.50 -17.66
C LEU A 349 -1.15 -13.61 -17.43
N ARG A 350 -1.21 -12.69 -16.46
CA ARG A 350 -0.10 -11.78 -16.12
C ARG A 350 0.95 -12.44 -15.22
N THR A 351 0.52 -13.31 -14.30
CA THR A 351 1.40 -13.79 -13.21
C THR A 351 1.89 -15.21 -13.41
N THR A 352 1.40 -15.92 -14.43
CA THR A 352 1.75 -17.35 -14.63
C THR A 352 1.92 -17.70 -16.10
N SER A 353 2.64 -18.78 -16.36
CA SER A 353 2.79 -19.42 -17.68
C SER A 353 1.78 -20.58 -17.91
N LEU A 354 0.70 -20.67 -17.14
CA LEU A 354 -0.29 -21.73 -17.25
C LEU A 354 -0.94 -21.79 -18.64
N SER A 355 -1.31 -23.00 -19.10
CA SER A 355 -2.09 -23.18 -20.33
C SER A 355 -3.48 -22.54 -20.22
N LEU A 356 -4.10 -22.18 -21.35
CA LEU A 356 -5.45 -21.61 -21.37
C LEU A 356 -6.50 -22.56 -20.76
N GLU A 357 -6.32 -23.86 -20.91
CA GLU A 357 -7.15 -24.89 -20.29
C GLU A 357 -7.10 -24.81 -18.76
N LYS A 358 -5.89 -24.72 -18.19
CA LYS A 358 -5.70 -24.56 -16.74
C LYS A 358 -6.26 -23.24 -16.22
N ILE A 359 -6.07 -22.14 -16.99
CA ILE A 359 -6.62 -20.83 -16.64
C ILE A 359 -8.16 -20.86 -16.67
N ALA A 360 -8.76 -21.49 -17.69
CA ALA A 360 -10.21 -21.67 -17.76
C ALA A 360 -10.74 -22.38 -16.52
N ALA A 361 -10.15 -23.51 -16.18
CA ALA A 361 -10.55 -24.28 -14.98
C ALA A 361 -10.42 -23.48 -13.69
N LEU A 362 -9.30 -22.77 -13.49
CA LEU A 362 -9.03 -21.94 -12.29
C LEU A 362 -9.86 -20.66 -12.22
N ALA A 363 -10.48 -20.25 -13.33
CA ALA A 363 -11.37 -19.12 -13.42
C ALA A 363 -12.86 -19.51 -13.46
N GLY A 364 -13.18 -20.80 -13.29
CA GLY A 364 -14.54 -21.32 -13.25
C GLY A 364 -15.25 -21.40 -14.60
N PHE A 365 -14.47 -21.56 -15.69
CA PHE A 365 -15.01 -21.87 -17.01
C PHE A 365 -14.89 -23.36 -17.29
N GLU A 366 -15.96 -23.96 -17.77
CA GLU A 366 -16.00 -25.39 -18.13
C GLU A 366 -15.15 -25.68 -19.40
N HIS A 367 -15.16 -24.73 -20.37
CA HIS A 367 -14.47 -24.88 -21.64
C HIS A 367 -13.56 -23.69 -21.96
N PRO A 368 -12.29 -23.90 -22.35
CA PRO A 368 -11.33 -22.83 -22.65
C PRO A 368 -11.71 -22.01 -23.88
N GLU A 369 -12.42 -22.59 -24.85
CA GLU A 369 -12.92 -21.90 -26.04
C GLU A 369 -13.96 -20.84 -25.64
N TYR A 370 -14.89 -21.23 -24.77
CA TYR A 370 -15.90 -20.31 -24.25
C TYR A 370 -15.29 -19.20 -23.40
N MET A 371 -14.30 -19.54 -22.53
CA MET A 371 -13.50 -18.54 -21.83
C MET A 371 -12.88 -17.53 -22.80
N SER A 372 -12.26 -17.98 -23.88
CA SER A 372 -11.58 -17.12 -24.86
C SER A 372 -12.54 -16.18 -25.57
N VAL A 373 -13.74 -16.66 -25.93
CA VAL A 373 -14.79 -15.82 -26.52
C VAL A 373 -15.27 -14.75 -25.54
N VAL A 374 -15.56 -15.14 -24.30
CA VAL A 374 -16.02 -14.19 -23.26
C VAL A 374 -14.91 -13.19 -22.95
N PHE A 375 -13.68 -13.65 -22.79
CA PHE A 375 -12.52 -12.78 -22.52
C PHE A 375 -12.35 -11.72 -23.59
N LYS A 376 -12.37 -12.11 -24.88
CA LYS A 376 -12.27 -11.16 -26.00
C LYS A 376 -13.42 -10.17 -26.03
N ARG A 377 -14.65 -10.62 -25.76
CA ARG A 377 -15.83 -9.72 -25.67
C ARG A 377 -15.68 -8.68 -24.58
N GLU A 378 -15.22 -9.07 -23.37
CA GLU A 378 -15.14 -8.18 -22.21
C GLU A 378 -13.86 -7.30 -22.18
N THR A 379 -12.81 -7.70 -22.91
CA THR A 379 -11.50 -6.99 -22.89
C THR A 379 -11.14 -6.33 -24.21
N GLY A 380 -11.78 -6.73 -25.31
CA GLY A 380 -11.40 -6.34 -26.67
C GLY A 380 -10.27 -7.18 -27.25
N ASP A 381 -9.59 -8.02 -26.45
CA ASP A 381 -8.38 -8.72 -26.82
C ASP A 381 -8.46 -10.24 -26.57
N THR A 382 -7.65 -11.03 -27.28
CA THR A 382 -7.58 -12.47 -27.00
C THR A 382 -6.68 -12.77 -25.79
N PRO A 383 -6.93 -13.88 -25.04
CA PRO A 383 -6.07 -14.24 -23.90
C PRO A 383 -4.59 -14.36 -24.27
N GLY A 384 -4.27 -14.89 -25.46
CA GLY A 384 -2.89 -15.05 -25.94
C GLY A 384 -2.21 -13.70 -26.20
N HIS A 385 -2.89 -12.77 -26.88
CA HIS A 385 -2.37 -11.43 -27.13
C HIS A 385 -2.21 -10.63 -25.84
N TYR A 386 -3.19 -10.72 -24.94
CA TYR A 386 -3.14 -10.09 -23.62
C TYR A 386 -1.93 -10.54 -22.78
N ARG A 387 -1.55 -11.83 -22.84
CA ARG A 387 -0.33 -12.34 -22.20
C ARG A 387 0.93 -11.74 -22.82
N GLY A 388 1.05 -11.76 -24.15
CA GLY A 388 2.25 -11.28 -24.86
C GLY A 388 2.46 -9.76 -24.80
N SER A 389 1.41 -8.97 -24.57
CA SER A 389 1.52 -7.51 -24.39
C SER A 389 2.17 -7.16 -23.04
N ASN A 390 1.93 -7.96 -22.00
CA ASN A 390 2.53 -7.76 -20.68
C ASN A 390 3.98 -8.28 -20.56
N GLU A 391 4.40 -9.24 -21.41
CA GLU A 391 5.80 -9.71 -21.46
C GLU A 391 6.77 -8.67 -22.06
N LYS A 392 6.24 -7.64 -22.75
CA LYS A 392 7.04 -6.55 -23.33
C LYS A 392 7.24 -5.36 -22.40
N GLU A 393 6.53 -5.32 -21.26
CA GLU A 393 6.63 -4.24 -20.24
C GLU A 393 7.46 -4.63 -19.01
N LEU A 394 7.96 -5.87 -18.94
CA LEU A 394 8.89 -6.39 -17.93
C LEU A 394 10.32 -6.46 -18.48
#